data_3af6a82a3bf39cce36693c753b8a2ff5
#
_entry.id   3af6a82a3bf39cce36693c753b8a2ff5
#
_cell.length_a   1.000
_cell.length_b   1.000
_cell.length_c   1.000
_cell.angle_alpha   90.00
_cell.angle_beta   90.00
_cell.angle_gamma   90.00
#
_symmetry.space_group_name_H-M   'P 1'
#
loop_
_entity.id
_entity.type
_entity.pdbx_description
1 polymer ?
#
loop_
_entity_poly.entity_id
_entity_poly.type
_entity_poly.pdbx_seq_one_letter_code
_entity_poly.pdbx_strand_id
1 'polypeptide(L)'
;MTIKYLKKAPLHSRSDDTKTQQIVRDILHDIENGGDEKALEYASKFDKYDGEVILSKSAIEAAAELVPDKMKQDIEFAHSNVERFARAQKSTVANFETEVVPGLIAGQKAIPVNAAGCYIPGGRYSHIASAIMTVTTAKVAGCENIIACSPPRPGVGVAPAIIYAAQICGADKILAMGGVQGIAAMTFGLFGLPKANILVGPGNQFVAEAKRMLFGRVGIDMIAGPTDSLILADGTADPMIVAVDLVGQAEHGYNSPVWLVTDDQALAEKVMELVPGLIEDLPDTNRENAFAAWRDYAEVILCDNREEMAQTSDDYAPEHLTVQAADLDWWLENLSCYGSLFLGEETTVAFGDKASGTNHVLPTSGAANYTGGLSVHKYMKIVTWQRATREGARPIAEATARISRLEGMEGHARTADVRLAKFFPNEKFDLTANG
;
A
#
# COMPACT_ATOMS: atom_id res chain seq x y z
N MET A 1 33.48 1.86 -0.19
CA MET A 1 32.59 0.98 -0.97
C MET A 1 32.72 1.38 -2.42
N THR A 2 33.14 0.49 -3.27
CA THR A 2 33.29 0.77 -4.71
C THR A 2 32.48 -0.25 -5.49
N ILE A 3 31.12 -0.08 -5.43
CA ILE A 3 30.23 -0.87 -6.28
C ILE A 3 30.59 -0.66 -7.74
N LYS A 4 30.57 -1.73 -8.53
CA LYS A 4 30.88 -1.69 -9.95
C LYS A 4 29.61 -1.96 -10.75
N TYR A 5 29.17 -0.99 -11.55
CA TYR A 5 28.08 -1.19 -12.50
C TYR A 5 28.58 -1.94 -13.74
N LEU A 6 28.11 -3.18 -13.94
CA LEU A 6 28.30 -3.93 -15.19
C LEU A 6 27.29 -3.46 -16.25
N LYS A 7 26.10 -3.04 -15.81
CA LYS A 7 25.10 -2.30 -16.59
C LYS A 7 24.57 -1.17 -15.73
N LYS A 8 24.49 0.03 -16.27
CA LYS A 8 23.95 1.21 -15.58
C LYS A 8 22.76 1.77 -16.35
N ALA A 9 21.69 2.12 -15.63
CA ALA A 9 20.52 2.74 -16.22
C ALA A 9 20.84 4.15 -16.75
N PRO A 10 20.50 4.49 -18.00
CA PRO A 10 20.63 5.85 -18.52
C PRO A 10 19.53 6.79 -17.98
N LEU A 11 18.40 6.26 -17.54
CA LEU A 11 17.26 7.02 -17.04
C LEU A 11 16.95 6.66 -15.58
N HIS A 12 16.37 7.62 -14.85
CA HIS A 12 15.82 7.41 -13.52
C HIS A 12 14.31 7.64 -13.56
N SER A 13 13.55 6.75 -12.95
CA SER A 13 12.10 6.90 -12.86
C SER A 13 11.77 8.07 -11.94
N ARG A 14 11.13 9.11 -12.46
CA ARG A 14 10.60 10.26 -11.69
C ARG A 14 9.12 10.44 -11.99
N SER A 15 8.33 10.62 -10.93
CA SER A 15 6.87 10.74 -11.00
C SER A 15 6.34 12.18 -10.96
N ASP A 16 7.19 13.21 -11.08
CA ASP A 16 6.75 14.61 -10.97
C ASP A 16 6.32 15.16 -12.33
N ASP A 17 5.01 15.07 -12.60
CA ASP A 17 4.39 15.67 -13.79
C ASP A 17 3.38 16.75 -13.38
N THR A 18 3.80 18.01 -13.47
CA THR A 18 2.96 19.18 -13.16
C THR A 18 1.67 19.25 -13.98
N LYS A 19 1.68 18.69 -15.21
CA LYS A 19 0.51 18.61 -16.08
C LYS A 19 -0.51 17.61 -15.51
N THR A 20 -0.06 16.44 -15.08
CA THR A 20 -0.92 15.46 -14.41
C THR A 20 -1.54 16.06 -13.15
N GLN A 21 -0.77 16.78 -12.34
CA GLN A 21 -1.26 17.45 -11.14
C GLN A 21 -2.40 18.44 -11.44
N GLN A 22 -2.25 19.27 -12.47
CA GLN A 22 -3.28 20.23 -12.82
C GLN A 22 -4.56 19.54 -13.31
N ILE A 23 -4.45 18.53 -14.17
CA ILE A 23 -5.60 17.76 -14.66
C ILE A 23 -6.36 17.11 -13.50
N VAL A 24 -5.66 16.48 -12.57
CA VAL A 24 -6.27 15.81 -11.40
C VAL A 24 -6.96 16.82 -10.50
N ARG A 25 -6.32 17.95 -10.23
CA ARG A 25 -6.90 19.04 -9.43
C ARG A 25 -8.22 19.54 -10.00
N ASP A 26 -8.26 19.79 -11.30
CA ASP A 26 -9.45 20.31 -11.98
C ASP A 26 -10.59 19.29 -11.92
N ILE A 27 -10.30 18.00 -12.16
CA ILE A 27 -11.30 16.93 -12.08
C ILE A 27 -11.84 16.78 -10.65
N LEU A 28 -10.98 16.77 -9.65
CA LEU A 28 -11.39 16.67 -8.23
C LEU A 28 -12.25 17.85 -7.82
N HIS A 29 -11.87 19.08 -8.20
CA HIS A 29 -12.62 20.28 -7.93
C HIS A 29 -14.00 20.27 -8.58
N ASP A 30 -14.08 19.91 -9.85
CA ASP A 30 -15.32 19.82 -10.60
C ASP A 30 -16.29 18.80 -9.98
N ILE A 31 -15.79 17.60 -9.63
CA ILE A 31 -16.62 16.55 -9.03
C ILE A 31 -17.05 16.93 -7.61
N GLU A 32 -16.19 17.56 -6.83
CA GLU A 32 -16.56 18.02 -5.47
C GLU A 32 -17.72 18.99 -5.49
N ASN A 33 -17.75 19.90 -6.46
CA ASN A 33 -18.81 20.91 -6.59
C ASN A 33 -20.04 20.42 -7.36
N GLY A 34 -19.86 19.53 -8.35
CA GLY A 34 -20.92 19.04 -9.22
C GLY A 34 -21.53 17.70 -8.85
N GLY A 35 -20.97 17.00 -7.84
CA GLY A 35 -21.51 15.75 -7.29
C GLY A 35 -21.63 14.61 -8.33
N ASP A 36 -22.70 13.83 -8.18
CA ASP A 36 -22.96 12.63 -8.99
C ASP A 36 -22.99 12.95 -10.50
N GLU A 37 -23.63 14.04 -10.89
CA GLU A 37 -23.77 14.42 -12.29
C GLU A 37 -22.40 14.67 -12.94
N LYS A 38 -21.52 15.38 -12.25
CA LYS A 38 -20.18 15.68 -12.76
C LYS A 38 -19.29 14.44 -12.80
N ALA A 39 -19.41 13.56 -11.81
CA ALA A 39 -18.71 12.29 -11.82
C ALA A 39 -19.13 11.39 -13.00
N LEU A 40 -20.43 11.36 -13.34
CA LEU A 40 -20.96 10.66 -14.51
C LEU A 40 -20.46 11.26 -15.83
N GLU A 41 -20.38 12.58 -15.94
CA GLU A 41 -19.81 13.24 -17.12
C GLU A 41 -18.37 12.78 -17.38
N TYR A 42 -17.54 12.75 -16.33
CA TYR A 42 -16.17 12.26 -16.44
C TYR A 42 -16.08 10.76 -16.73
N ALA A 43 -16.94 9.94 -16.12
CA ALA A 43 -17.01 8.50 -16.39
C ALA A 43 -17.40 8.24 -17.85
N SER A 44 -18.41 8.91 -18.39
CA SER A 44 -18.80 8.83 -19.80
C SER A 44 -17.65 9.23 -20.73
N LYS A 45 -16.92 10.28 -20.39
CA LYS A 45 -15.79 10.78 -21.18
C LYS A 45 -14.59 9.82 -21.20
N PHE A 46 -14.21 9.27 -20.03
CA PHE A 46 -12.97 8.51 -19.87
C PHE A 46 -13.19 7.00 -19.91
N ASP A 47 -14.21 6.50 -19.22
CA ASP A 47 -14.51 5.07 -19.17
C ASP A 47 -15.36 4.61 -20.37
N LYS A 48 -16.08 5.53 -21.05
CA LYS A 48 -16.98 5.26 -22.18
C LYS A 48 -17.97 4.15 -21.84
N TYR A 49 -18.56 4.24 -20.66
CA TYR A 49 -19.48 3.28 -20.12
C TYR A 49 -20.75 3.98 -19.67
N ASP A 50 -21.90 3.40 -20.02
CA ASP A 50 -23.27 3.92 -19.79
C ASP A 50 -24.13 2.95 -18.95
N GLY A 51 -23.50 1.90 -18.39
CA GLY A 51 -24.18 0.90 -17.56
C GLY A 51 -24.34 1.35 -16.09
N GLU A 52 -24.68 0.37 -15.25
CA GLU A 52 -24.87 0.60 -13.81
C GLU A 52 -23.57 1.08 -13.14
N VAL A 53 -23.61 2.22 -12.47
CA VAL A 53 -22.46 2.78 -11.74
C VAL A 53 -22.21 2.00 -10.44
N ILE A 54 -23.28 1.70 -9.68
CA ILE A 54 -23.23 0.77 -8.55
C ILE A 54 -23.86 -0.53 -9.02
N LEU A 55 -23.08 -1.61 -9.08
CA LEU A 55 -23.58 -2.87 -9.58
C LEU A 55 -24.67 -3.42 -8.69
N SER A 56 -25.78 -3.79 -9.32
CA SER A 56 -26.89 -4.49 -8.66
C SER A 56 -26.50 -5.92 -8.27
N LYS A 57 -27.22 -6.49 -7.31
CA LYS A 57 -27.01 -7.90 -6.93
C LYS A 57 -27.13 -8.85 -8.12
N SER A 58 -28.11 -8.62 -9.00
CA SER A 58 -28.31 -9.43 -10.20
C SER A 58 -27.15 -9.32 -11.19
N ALA A 59 -26.56 -8.11 -11.35
CA ALA A 59 -25.38 -7.94 -12.20
C ALA A 59 -24.15 -8.65 -11.63
N ILE A 60 -23.98 -8.65 -10.31
CA ILE A 60 -22.90 -9.38 -9.63
C ILE A 60 -23.07 -10.89 -9.79
N GLU A 61 -24.28 -11.42 -9.60
CA GLU A 61 -24.58 -12.85 -9.77
C GLU A 61 -24.34 -13.30 -11.22
N ALA A 62 -24.83 -12.52 -12.19
CA ALA A 62 -24.60 -12.80 -13.61
C ALA A 62 -23.11 -12.78 -14.00
N ALA A 63 -22.33 -11.86 -13.45
CA ALA A 63 -20.88 -11.82 -13.66
C ALA A 63 -20.18 -13.06 -13.09
N ALA A 64 -20.60 -13.55 -11.92
CA ALA A 64 -20.05 -14.75 -11.31
C ALA A 64 -20.27 -16.01 -12.16
N GLU A 65 -21.37 -16.10 -12.91
CA GLU A 65 -21.64 -17.22 -13.81
C GLU A 65 -20.69 -17.25 -15.03
N LEU A 66 -20.13 -16.10 -15.41
CA LEU A 66 -19.19 -15.98 -16.53
C LEU A 66 -17.76 -16.39 -16.15
N VAL A 67 -17.45 -16.58 -14.88
CA VAL A 67 -16.11 -16.99 -14.42
C VAL A 67 -16.00 -18.51 -14.49
N PRO A 68 -15.01 -19.07 -15.21
CA PRO A 68 -14.81 -20.53 -15.26
C PRO A 68 -14.55 -21.11 -13.87
N ASP A 69 -15.07 -22.33 -13.63
CA ASP A 69 -14.97 -22.98 -12.31
C ASP A 69 -13.53 -23.14 -11.81
N LYS A 70 -12.59 -23.47 -12.72
CA LYS A 70 -11.16 -23.54 -12.34
C LYS A 70 -10.62 -22.19 -11.88
N MET A 71 -11.00 -21.10 -12.55
CA MET A 71 -10.61 -19.76 -12.15
C MET A 71 -11.23 -19.36 -10.80
N LYS A 72 -12.48 -19.76 -10.52
CA LYS A 72 -13.08 -19.54 -9.20
C LYS A 72 -12.28 -20.23 -8.11
N GLN A 73 -11.89 -21.51 -8.32
CA GLN A 73 -11.06 -22.25 -7.37
C GLN A 73 -9.71 -21.56 -7.12
N ASP A 74 -9.06 -21.05 -8.17
CA ASP A 74 -7.77 -20.35 -8.04
C ASP A 74 -7.92 -19.00 -7.30
N ILE A 75 -9.01 -18.28 -7.54
CA ILE A 75 -9.35 -17.03 -6.82
C ILE A 75 -9.65 -17.33 -5.34
N GLU A 76 -10.42 -18.36 -5.04
CA GLU A 76 -10.74 -18.81 -3.68
C GLU A 76 -9.50 -19.28 -2.93
N PHE A 77 -8.59 -19.99 -3.60
CA PHE A 77 -7.30 -20.38 -3.04
C PHE A 77 -6.46 -19.15 -2.65
N ALA A 78 -6.30 -18.19 -3.56
CA ALA A 78 -5.58 -16.95 -3.32
C ALA A 78 -6.23 -16.14 -2.17
N HIS A 79 -7.56 -16.00 -2.19
CA HIS A 79 -8.32 -15.36 -1.11
C HIS A 79 -8.05 -15.99 0.26
N SER A 80 -8.12 -17.33 0.33
CA SER A 80 -7.86 -18.07 1.59
C SER A 80 -6.46 -17.81 2.15
N ASN A 81 -5.45 -17.74 1.29
CA ASN A 81 -4.06 -17.46 1.71
C ASN A 81 -3.91 -16.02 2.21
N VAL A 82 -4.46 -15.04 1.49
CA VAL A 82 -4.44 -13.62 1.89
C VAL A 82 -5.22 -13.42 3.20
N GLU A 83 -6.38 -14.05 3.35
CA GLU A 83 -7.18 -13.99 4.57
C GLU A 83 -6.40 -14.55 5.77
N ARG A 84 -5.76 -15.71 5.61
CA ARG A 84 -4.97 -16.34 6.66
C ARG A 84 -3.82 -15.45 7.10
N PHE A 85 -3.09 -14.89 6.15
CA PHE A 85 -1.98 -13.98 6.46
C PHE A 85 -2.47 -12.68 7.12
N ALA A 86 -3.54 -12.07 6.60
CA ALA A 86 -4.14 -10.87 7.18
C ALA A 86 -4.65 -11.10 8.61
N ARG A 87 -5.24 -12.29 8.90
CA ARG A 87 -5.64 -12.66 10.27
C ARG A 87 -4.44 -12.80 11.21
N ALA A 88 -3.32 -13.35 10.74
CA ALA A 88 -2.09 -13.40 11.51
C ALA A 88 -1.56 -12.00 11.79
N GLN A 89 -1.55 -11.08 10.80
CA GLN A 89 -1.19 -9.67 11.02
C GLN A 89 -2.12 -9.02 12.06
N LYS A 90 -3.44 -9.25 11.97
CA LYS A 90 -4.40 -8.68 12.93
C LYS A 90 -4.14 -9.14 14.36
N SER A 91 -3.66 -10.36 14.57
CA SER A 91 -3.36 -10.88 15.91
C SER A 91 -2.19 -10.16 16.59
N THR A 92 -1.36 -9.43 15.84
CA THR A 92 -0.27 -8.62 16.39
C THR A 92 -0.73 -7.25 16.88
N VAL A 93 -1.98 -6.85 16.58
CA VAL A 93 -2.55 -5.56 17.00
C VAL A 93 -3.19 -5.72 18.38
N ALA A 94 -2.53 -5.20 19.41
CA ALA A 94 -2.98 -5.33 20.78
C ALA A 94 -3.59 -4.03 21.32
N ASN A 95 -4.72 -4.17 22.02
CA ASN A 95 -5.16 -3.17 22.96
C ASN A 95 -4.41 -3.43 24.29
N PHE A 96 -3.98 -2.36 24.94
CA PHE A 96 -3.36 -2.49 26.25
C PHE A 96 -3.72 -1.30 27.14
N GLU A 97 -3.52 -1.48 28.44
CA GLU A 97 -3.51 -0.42 29.43
C GLU A 97 -2.33 -0.60 30.37
N THR A 98 -1.83 0.50 30.91
CA THR A 98 -0.74 0.51 31.87
C THR A 98 -0.94 1.62 32.87
N GLU A 99 -0.53 1.39 34.13
CA GLU A 99 -0.47 2.42 35.12
C GLU A 99 0.81 3.23 34.94
N VAL A 100 0.68 4.49 34.50
CA VAL A 100 1.82 5.37 34.19
C VAL A 100 2.42 5.96 35.47
N VAL A 101 1.55 6.37 36.37
CA VAL A 101 1.87 6.71 37.80
C VAL A 101 0.75 6.16 38.66
N PRO A 102 0.95 5.94 39.96
CA PRO A 102 -0.10 5.42 40.84
C PRO A 102 -1.41 6.20 40.68
N GLY A 103 -2.46 5.51 40.27
CA GLY A 103 -3.78 6.09 40.06
C GLY A 103 -4.02 6.77 38.69
N LEU A 104 -3.03 6.76 37.77
CA LEU A 104 -3.25 7.16 36.33
C LEU A 104 -3.05 5.95 35.44
N ILE A 105 -4.10 5.52 34.78
CA ILE A 105 -4.08 4.49 33.76
C ILE A 105 -4.16 5.14 32.39
N ALA A 106 -3.22 4.82 31.51
CA ALA A 106 -3.25 5.13 30.09
C ALA A 106 -3.38 3.85 29.26
N GLY A 107 -4.07 3.94 28.15
CA GLY A 107 -4.27 2.78 27.28
C GLY A 107 -4.23 3.13 25.81
N GLN A 108 -4.08 2.09 25.02
CA GLN A 108 -4.17 2.12 23.57
C GLN A 108 -5.33 1.27 23.10
N LYS A 109 -6.01 1.73 22.08
CA LYS A 109 -7.09 1.00 21.41
C LYS A 109 -6.93 1.05 19.91
N ALA A 110 -6.99 -0.11 19.27
CA ALA A 110 -7.02 -0.25 17.83
C ALA A 110 -8.47 -0.28 17.34
N ILE A 111 -8.84 0.63 16.46
CA ILE A 111 -10.19 0.78 15.95
C ILE A 111 -10.16 0.75 14.42
N PRO A 112 -10.86 -0.20 13.76
CA PRO A 112 -10.99 -0.19 12.31
C PRO A 112 -11.58 1.13 11.81
N VAL A 113 -11.20 1.58 10.62
CA VAL A 113 -11.91 2.65 9.93
C VAL A 113 -13.29 2.15 9.49
N ASN A 114 -14.28 3.03 9.45
CA ASN A 114 -15.65 2.64 9.12
C ASN A 114 -15.79 2.24 7.65
N ALA A 115 -15.22 3.03 6.73
CA ALA A 115 -15.36 2.80 5.29
C ALA A 115 -14.01 2.77 4.58
N ALA A 116 -13.79 1.73 3.77
CA ALA A 116 -12.61 1.54 2.92
C ALA A 116 -13.00 1.62 1.43
N GLY A 117 -12.30 2.47 0.68
CA GLY A 117 -12.38 2.54 -0.78
C GLY A 117 -11.22 1.75 -1.40
N CYS A 118 -11.52 0.61 -2.00
CA CYS A 118 -10.55 -0.30 -2.61
C CYS A 118 -10.53 -0.08 -4.12
N TYR A 119 -9.51 0.60 -4.63
CA TYR A 119 -9.33 0.80 -6.07
C TYR A 119 -8.64 -0.42 -6.69
N ILE A 120 -9.28 -1.00 -7.69
CA ILE A 120 -8.83 -2.20 -8.39
C ILE A 120 -8.56 -1.82 -9.84
N PRO A 121 -7.30 -1.82 -10.30
CA PRO A 121 -7.00 -1.47 -11.68
C PRO A 121 -7.71 -2.42 -12.66
N GLY A 122 -8.30 -1.83 -13.68
CA GLY A 122 -8.89 -2.52 -14.81
C GLY A 122 -8.44 -1.82 -16.08
N GLY A 123 -8.71 -2.31 -17.23
CA GLY A 123 -8.32 -1.69 -18.50
C GLY A 123 -7.42 -2.61 -19.31
N ARG A 124 -6.11 -2.35 -19.42
CA ARG A 124 -5.20 -3.23 -20.17
C ARG A 124 -5.16 -4.65 -19.60
N TYR A 125 -5.02 -4.77 -18.28
CA TYR A 125 -5.02 -6.05 -17.57
C TYR A 125 -6.15 -6.08 -16.52
N SER A 126 -6.69 -7.26 -16.24
CA SER A 126 -7.65 -7.48 -15.14
C SER A 126 -6.88 -7.83 -13.87
N HIS A 127 -6.74 -6.86 -12.96
CA HIS A 127 -5.99 -7.05 -11.71
C HIS A 127 -6.86 -7.73 -10.63
N ILE A 128 -7.22 -9.01 -10.85
CA ILE A 128 -8.04 -9.80 -9.93
C ILE A 128 -7.41 -9.85 -8.54
N ALA A 129 -6.08 -10.04 -8.50
CA ALA A 129 -5.34 -10.09 -7.25
C ALA A 129 -5.48 -8.80 -6.42
N SER A 130 -5.56 -7.61 -7.05
CA SER A 130 -5.77 -6.36 -6.32
C SER A 130 -7.12 -6.31 -5.60
N ALA A 131 -8.18 -6.95 -6.17
CA ALA A 131 -9.45 -7.10 -5.47
C ALA A 131 -9.27 -7.97 -4.21
N ILE A 132 -8.59 -9.11 -4.35
CA ILE A 132 -8.32 -10.01 -3.23
C ILE A 132 -7.48 -9.29 -2.16
N MET A 133 -6.38 -8.65 -2.54
CA MET A 133 -5.45 -8.01 -1.60
C MET A 133 -6.07 -6.84 -0.82
N THR A 134 -6.87 -6.02 -1.47
CA THR A 134 -7.44 -4.82 -0.84
C THR A 134 -8.70 -5.13 -0.04
N VAL A 135 -9.65 -5.86 -0.64
CA VAL A 135 -10.97 -6.13 -0.03
C VAL A 135 -10.86 -7.12 1.13
N THR A 136 -10.11 -8.23 0.97
CA THR A 136 -9.92 -9.22 2.05
C THR A 136 -9.25 -8.57 3.26
N THR A 137 -8.21 -7.78 3.04
CA THR A 137 -7.47 -7.12 4.13
C THR A 137 -8.36 -6.12 4.87
N ALA A 138 -9.20 -5.34 4.17
CA ALA A 138 -10.21 -4.45 4.77
C ALA A 138 -11.23 -5.23 5.59
N LYS A 139 -11.72 -6.37 5.07
CA LYS A 139 -12.69 -7.23 5.76
C LYS A 139 -12.12 -7.83 7.03
N VAL A 140 -10.92 -8.36 6.97
CA VAL A 140 -10.22 -8.90 8.14
C VAL A 140 -9.92 -7.81 9.17
N ALA A 141 -9.53 -6.61 8.75
CA ALA A 141 -9.34 -5.48 9.66
C ALA A 141 -10.61 -5.16 10.44
N GLY A 142 -11.79 -5.34 9.83
CA GLY A 142 -13.09 -5.10 10.45
C GLY A 142 -13.77 -3.81 9.97
N CYS A 143 -13.44 -3.34 8.76
CA CYS A 143 -14.17 -2.23 8.14
C CYS A 143 -15.64 -2.64 7.93
N GLU A 144 -16.58 -1.76 8.29
CA GLU A 144 -18.01 -2.01 8.17
C GLU A 144 -18.52 -1.83 6.74
N ASN A 145 -17.89 -0.91 5.98
CA ASN A 145 -18.27 -0.58 4.62
C ASN A 145 -17.05 -0.71 3.70
N ILE A 146 -17.12 -1.61 2.74
CA ILE A 146 -16.03 -1.87 1.79
C ILE A 146 -16.53 -1.64 0.37
N ILE A 147 -15.96 -0.63 -0.28
CA ILE A 147 -16.31 -0.23 -1.64
C ILE A 147 -15.19 -0.70 -2.56
N ALA A 148 -15.47 -1.66 -3.43
CA ALA A 148 -14.58 -2.06 -4.52
C ALA A 148 -14.86 -1.17 -5.74
N CYS A 149 -13.85 -0.48 -6.25
CA CYS A 149 -13.97 0.43 -7.38
C CYS A 149 -13.06 -0.04 -8.52
N SER A 150 -13.61 -0.32 -9.69
CA SER A 150 -12.83 -0.74 -10.85
C SER A 150 -13.35 -0.12 -12.14
N PRO A 151 -12.44 0.31 -13.06
CA PRO A 151 -12.85 0.87 -14.34
C PRO A 151 -13.58 -0.18 -15.19
N PRO A 152 -14.77 0.18 -15.71
CA PRO A 152 -15.47 -0.65 -16.67
C PRO A 152 -14.80 -0.58 -18.04
N ARG A 153 -14.97 -1.62 -18.85
CA ARG A 153 -14.59 -1.62 -20.28
C ARG A 153 -15.79 -1.23 -21.13
N PRO A 154 -15.59 -0.46 -22.19
CA PRO A 154 -16.67 -0.06 -23.11
C PRO A 154 -17.48 -1.26 -23.60
N GLY A 155 -18.81 -1.22 -23.46
CA GLY A 155 -19.72 -2.26 -23.89
C GLY A 155 -19.68 -3.59 -23.09
N VAL A 156 -18.77 -3.74 -22.11
CA VAL A 156 -18.59 -4.98 -21.35
C VAL A 156 -18.83 -4.77 -19.84
N GLY A 157 -18.47 -3.61 -19.31
CA GLY A 157 -18.49 -3.32 -17.86
C GLY A 157 -17.21 -3.75 -17.16
N VAL A 158 -17.30 -3.89 -15.84
CA VAL A 158 -16.18 -4.39 -15.01
C VAL A 158 -15.96 -5.88 -15.32
N ALA A 159 -14.70 -6.30 -15.38
CA ALA A 159 -14.35 -7.68 -15.70
C ALA A 159 -15.01 -8.67 -14.72
N PRO A 160 -15.71 -9.73 -15.21
CA PRO A 160 -16.44 -10.66 -14.36
C PRO A 160 -15.62 -11.27 -13.22
N ALA A 161 -14.34 -11.61 -13.48
CA ALA A 161 -13.46 -12.18 -12.47
C ALA A 161 -13.09 -11.17 -11.36
N ILE A 162 -13.03 -9.86 -11.65
CA ILE A 162 -12.85 -8.81 -10.64
C ILE A 162 -14.11 -8.70 -9.77
N ILE A 163 -15.30 -8.72 -10.39
CA ILE A 163 -16.58 -8.68 -9.67
C ILE A 163 -16.69 -9.87 -8.73
N TYR A 164 -16.41 -11.07 -9.24
CA TYR A 164 -16.42 -12.30 -8.45
C TYR A 164 -15.45 -12.24 -7.27
N ALA A 165 -14.19 -11.86 -7.53
CA ALA A 165 -13.19 -11.73 -6.48
C ALA A 165 -13.61 -10.69 -5.41
N ALA A 166 -14.06 -9.50 -5.81
CA ALA A 166 -14.53 -8.49 -4.89
C ALA A 166 -15.70 -8.98 -4.02
N GLN A 167 -16.64 -9.71 -4.62
CA GLN A 167 -17.79 -10.29 -3.92
C GLN A 167 -17.38 -11.30 -2.86
N ILE A 168 -16.58 -12.31 -3.22
CA ILE A 168 -16.19 -13.37 -2.27
C ILE A 168 -15.28 -12.84 -1.15
N CYS A 169 -14.47 -11.82 -1.45
CA CYS A 169 -13.62 -11.14 -0.45
C CYS A 169 -14.42 -10.26 0.51
N GLY A 170 -15.69 -9.98 0.23
CA GLY A 170 -16.62 -9.29 1.13
C GLY A 170 -16.79 -7.81 0.86
N ALA A 171 -16.69 -7.35 -0.39
CA ALA A 171 -17.06 -5.99 -0.77
C ALA A 171 -18.59 -5.80 -0.60
N ASP A 172 -18.98 -4.70 0.04
CA ASP A 172 -20.39 -4.35 0.26
C ASP A 172 -21.00 -3.65 -0.96
N LYS A 173 -20.17 -2.92 -1.70
CA LYS A 173 -20.54 -2.23 -2.94
C LYS A 173 -19.44 -2.38 -3.99
N ILE A 174 -19.85 -2.52 -5.25
CA ILE A 174 -18.95 -2.50 -6.40
C ILE A 174 -19.30 -1.31 -7.28
N LEU A 175 -18.35 -0.37 -7.39
CA LEU A 175 -18.43 0.85 -8.16
C LEU A 175 -17.75 0.63 -9.52
N ALA A 176 -18.53 0.68 -10.60
CA ALA A 176 -18.06 0.58 -11.98
C ALA A 176 -17.61 1.96 -12.48
N MET A 177 -16.45 2.40 -12.05
CA MET A 177 -15.88 3.71 -12.38
C MET A 177 -14.36 3.64 -12.28
N GLY A 178 -13.64 4.29 -13.19
CA GLY A 178 -12.17 4.30 -13.20
C GLY A 178 -11.57 5.63 -12.76
N GLY A 179 -10.25 5.73 -12.82
CA GLY A 179 -9.48 6.97 -12.72
C GLY A 179 -9.77 7.87 -11.52
N VAL A 180 -9.57 9.16 -11.74
CA VAL A 180 -9.79 10.21 -10.72
C VAL A 180 -11.23 10.27 -10.27
N GLN A 181 -12.20 10.05 -11.19
CA GLN A 181 -13.62 10.10 -10.88
C GLN A 181 -14.06 8.98 -9.93
N GLY A 182 -13.48 7.77 -10.04
CA GLY A 182 -13.71 6.68 -9.10
C GLY A 182 -13.16 6.98 -7.70
N ILE A 183 -11.95 7.53 -7.64
CA ILE A 183 -11.33 8.01 -6.38
C ILE A 183 -12.17 9.11 -5.73
N ALA A 184 -12.63 10.09 -6.52
CA ALA A 184 -13.48 11.18 -6.05
C ALA A 184 -14.83 10.67 -5.53
N ALA A 185 -15.47 9.75 -6.25
CA ALA A 185 -16.78 9.18 -5.86
C ALA A 185 -16.70 8.48 -4.49
N MET A 186 -15.67 7.68 -4.24
CA MET A 186 -15.46 7.06 -2.94
C MET A 186 -15.14 8.09 -1.84
N THR A 187 -14.36 9.11 -2.14
CA THR A 187 -13.96 10.14 -1.17
C THR A 187 -15.13 11.01 -0.75
N PHE A 188 -15.94 11.46 -1.72
CA PHE A 188 -17.04 12.38 -1.46
C PHE A 188 -18.35 11.69 -1.09
N GLY A 189 -18.42 10.36 -1.24
CA GLY A 189 -19.59 9.54 -0.93
C GLY A 189 -20.71 9.75 -1.94
N LEU A 190 -20.36 9.75 -3.23
CA LEU A 190 -21.30 9.92 -4.32
C LEU A 190 -22.13 8.65 -4.55
N PHE A 191 -23.21 8.75 -5.29
CA PHE A 191 -24.13 7.65 -5.60
C PHE A 191 -24.66 6.90 -4.37
N GLY A 192 -24.81 7.62 -3.26
CA GLY A 192 -25.27 7.05 -1.98
C GLY A 192 -24.23 6.14 -1.28
N LEU A 193 -22.98 6.18 -1.71
CA LEU A 193 -21.89 5.46 -1.03
C LEU A 193 -21.54 6.14 0.30
N PRO A 194 -21.11 5.39 1.33
CA PRO A 194 -20.47 5.97 2.48
C PRO A 194 -19.15 6.63 2.06
N LYS A 195 -18.80 7.78 2.66
CA LYS A 195 -17.52 8.43 2.44
C LYS A 195 -16.39 7.52 2.93
N ALA A 196 -15.45 7.21 2.07
CA ALA A 196 -14.28 6.44 2.44
C ALA A 196 -13.45 7.19 3.49
N ASN A 197 -13.00 6.46 4.51
CA ASN A 197 -12.02 6.97 5.49
C ASN A 197 -10.60 6.70 5.03
N ILE A 198 -10.41 5.67 4.19
CA ILE A 198 -9.15 5.32 3.57
C ILE A 198 -9.36 4.88 2.12
N LEU A 199 -8.44 5.27 1.25
CA LEU A 199 -8.35 4.82 -0.15
C LEU A 199 -7.13 3.93 -0.30
N VAL A 200 -7.32 2.74 -0.85
CA VAL A 200 -6.25 1.76 -1.03
C VAL A 200 -6.25 1.18 -2.43
N GLY A 201 -5.14 0.61 -2.81
CA GLY A 201 -4.95 -0.05 -4.09
C GLY A 201 -4.06 0.73 -5.05
N PRO A 202 -3.39 0.00 -5.96
CA PRO A 202 -2.52 0.58 -6.98
C PRO A 202 -3.36 1.22 -8.11
N GLY A 203 -2.76 2.10 -8.88
CA GLY A 203 -3.39 2.71 -10.03
C GLY A 203 -2.38 3.44 -10.91
N ASN A 204 -2.85 3.98 -12.03
CA ASN A 204 -2.00 4.79 -12.90
C ASN A 204 -1.63 6.13 -12.22
N GLN A 205 -0.77 6.91 -12.87
CA GLN A 205 -0.29 8.20 -12.36
C GLN A 205 -1.42 9.17 -11.94
N PHE A 206 -2.58 9.14 -12.61
CA PHE A 206 -3.72 10.01 -12.25
C PHE A 206 -4.41 9.55 -10.97
N VAL A 207 -4.52 8.23 -10.77
CA VAL A 207 -5.07 7.63 -9.52
C VAL A 207 -4.13 7.89 -8.36
N ALA A 208 -2.82 7.69 -8.55
CA ALA A 208 -1.81 7.97 -7.53
C ALA A 208 -1.82 9.45 -7.13
N GLU A 209 -1.89 10.35 -8.10
CA GLU A 209 -1.95 11.79 -7.87
C GLU A 209 -3.25 12.22 -7.17
N ALA A 210 -4.41 11.61 -7.53
CA ALA A 210 -5.67 11.87 -6.86
C ALA A 210 -5.60 11.46 -5.37
N LYS A 211 -5.05 10.29 -5.08
CA LYS A 211 -4.80 9.85 -3.69
C LYS A 211 -3.89 10.82 -2.95
N ARG A 212 -2.79 11.26 -3.58
CA ARG A 212 -1.84 12.23 -3.01
C ARG A 212 -2.51 13.56 -2.66
N MET A 213 -3.34 14.11 -3.55
CA MET A 213 -4.03 15.38 -3.33
C MET A 213 -5.11 15.29 -2.26
N LEU A 214 -5.73 14.14 -2.08
CA LEU A 214 -6.78 13.92 -1.09
C LEU A 214 -6.24 13.47 0.28
N PHE A 215 -4.95 13.13 0.37
CA PHE A 215 -4.33 12.76 1.65
C PHE A 215 -4.47 13.88 2.68
N GLY A 216 -4.84 13.51 3.90
CA GLY A 216 -5.19 14.44 4.97
C GLY A 216 -6.72 14.68 5.07
N ARG A 217 -7.45 14.66 3.97
CA ARG A 217 -8.91 14.64 3.95
C ARG A 217 -9.44 13.21 4.08
N VAL A 218 -8.76 12.27 3.44
CA VAL A 218 -8.97 10.82 3.52
C VAL A 218 -7.61 10.16 3.75
N GLY A 219 -7.56 9.04 4.47
CA GLY A 219 -6.36 8.23 4.57
C GLY A 219 -6.01 7.59 3.23
N ILE A 220 -4.75 7.27 3.03
CA ILE A 220 -4.29 6.46 1.89
C ILE A 220 -3.38 5.34 2.39
N ASP A 221 -3.27 4.27 1.63
CA ASP A 221 -2.29 3.21 1.87
C ASP A 221 -0.86 3.74 1.71
N MET A 222 -0.54 4.18 0.50
CA MET A 222 0.73 4.76 0.08
C MET A 222 0.58 5.48 -1.27
N ILE A 223 1.62 6.19 -1.67
CA ILE A 223 1.75 6.72 -3.03
C ILE A 223 2.60 5.71 -3.81
N ALA A 224 2.00 5.07 -4.81
CA ALA A 224 2.69 4.13 -5.67
C ALA A 224 3.10 4.80 -6.99
N GLY A 225 4.37 4.65 -7.34
CA GLY A 225 4.92 4.96 -8.64
C GLY A 225 4.99 3.72 -9.55
N PRO A 226 5.87 3.71 -10.56
CA PRO A 226 6.19 2.50 -11.31
C PRO A 226 6.74 1.40 -10.39
N THR A 227 6.36 0.16 -10.66
CA THR A 227 6.90 -1.03 -9.97
C THR A 227 8.42 -1.08 -10.14
N ASP A 228 9.12 -1.34 -9.05
CA ASP A 228 10.56 -1.58 -9.03
C ASP A 228 10.89 -2.88 -8.30
N SER A 229 11.91 -3.59 -8.79
CA SER A 229 12.31 -4.90 -8.26
C SER A 229 13.82 -5.06 -8.23
N LEU A 230 14.32 -5.59 -7.13
CA LEU A 230 15.72 -5.92 -6.95
C LEU A 230 15.90 -7.40 -6.64
N ILE A 231 16.86 -8.03 -7.28
CA ILE A 231 17.31 -9.39 -6.98
C ILE A 231 18.72 -9.33 -6.39
N LEU A 232 18.88 -9.89 -5.20
CA LEU A 232 20.18 -10.25 -4.61
C LEU A 232 20.47 -11.70 -4.96
N ALA A 233 21.61 -11.97 -5.61
CA ALA A 233 21.97 -13.31 -6.01
C ALA A 233 23.48 -13.54 -5.82
N ASP A 234 23.87 -14.66 -5.20
CA ASP A 234 25.27 -15.08 -5.12
C ASP A 234 25.58 -16.19 -6.13
N GLY A 235 26.80 -16.70 -6.13
CA GLY A 235 27.24 -17.74 -7.07
C GLY A 235 26.53 -19.10 -6.93
N THR A 236 25.60 -19.28 -5.98
CA THR A 236 24.75 -20.46 -5.83
C THR A 236 23.45 -20.39 -6.59
N ALA A 237 23.04 -19.20 -7.04
CA ALA A 237 21.79 -18.99 -7.76
C ALA A 237 21.81 -19.56 -9.18
N ASP A 238 20.65 -20.01 -9.67
CA ASP A 238 20.47 -20.38 -11.07
C ASP A 238 20.31 -19.14 -11.95
N PRO A 239 21.25 -18.85 -12.89
CA PRO A 239 21.17 -17.67 -13.75
C PRO A 239 19.88 -17.59 -14.59
N MET A 240 19.26 -18.74 -14.93
CA MET A 240 18.02 -18.77 -15.69
C MET A 240 16.85 -18.29 -14.84
N ILE A 241 16.76 -18.74 -13.57
CA ILE A 241 15.71 -18.30 -12.65
C ILE A 241 15.83 -16.79 -12.39
N VAL A 242 17.04 -16.29 -12.11
CA VAL A 242 17.30 -14.86 -11.93
C VAL A 242 16.87 -14.07 -13.16
N ALA A 243 17.24 -14.53 -14.37
CA ALA A 243 16.92 -13.82 -15.61
C ALA A 243 15.40 -13.80 -15.88
N VAL A 244 14.69 -14.92 -15.67
CA VAL A 244 13.24 -15.00 -15.84
C VAL A 244 12.51 -14.10 -14.83
N ASP A 245 12.95 -14.07 -13.58
CA ASP A 245 12.35 -13.19 -12.55
C ASP A 245 12.54 -11.72 -12.90
N LEU A 246 13.72 -11.29 -13.37
CA LEU A 246 13.95 -9.92 -13.84
C LEU A 246 13.04 -9.55 -15.02
N VAL A 247 12.90 -10.44 -16.00
CA VAL A 247 12.04 -10.21 -17.19
C VAL A 247 10.57 -10.16 -16.80
N GLY A 248 10.13 -11.05 -15.88
CA GLY A 248 8.77 -11.06 -15.36
C GLY A 248 8.38 -9.78 -14.63
N GLN A 249 9.34 -9.04 -14.06
CA GLN A 249 9.10 -7.74 -13.45
C GLN A 249 9.22 -6.59 -14.48
N ALA A 250 10.13 -6.69 -15.43
CA ALA A 250 10.30 -5.68 -16.48
C ALA A 250 9.05 -5.53 -17.37
N GLU A 251 8.21 -6.56 -17.54
CA GLU A 251 6.99 -6.49 -18.34
C GLU A 251 5.87 -5.61 -17.77
N HIS A 252 5.93 -5.24 -16.47
CA HIS A 252 4.93 -4.40 -15.82
C HIS A 252 4.76 -3.04 -16.50
N GLY A 253 5.85 -2.45 -17.01
CA GLY A 253 5.80 -1.19 -17.72
C GLY A 253 7.15 -0.77 -18.31
N TYR A 254 7.11 0.06 -19.33
CA TYR A 254 8.30 0.56 -20.03
C TYR A 254 9.30 1.29 -19.09
N ASN A 255 8.84 1.75 -17.93
CA ASN A 255 9.60 2.51 -16.95
C ASN A 255 9.69 1.80 -15.59
N SER A 256 9.54 0.47 -15.56
CA SER A 256 9.68 -0.36 -14.35
C SER A 256 11.15 -0.74 -14.15
N PRO A 257 11.86 -0.18 -13.14
CA PRO A 257 13.24 -0.54 -12.88
C PRO A 257 13.37 -1.97 -12.40
N VAL A 258 14.37 -2.68 -12.92
CA VAL A 258 14.77 -4.01 -12.44
C VAL A 258 16.27 -4.03 -12.19
N TRP A 259 16.69 -4.52 -11.04
CA TRP A 259 18.08 -4.47 -10.61
C TRP A 259 18.59 -5.84 -10.17
N LEU A 260 19.79 -6.17 -10.59
CA LEU A 260 20.53 -7.31 -10.08
C LEU A 260 21.72 -6.80 -9.27
N VAL A 261 21.86 -7.26 -8.05
CA VAL A 261 23.01 -7.01 -7.18
C VAL A 261 23.62 -8.35 -6.82
N THR A 262 24.89 -8.55 -7.11
CA THR A 262 25.58 -9.82 -6.93
C THR A 262 27.05 -9.61 -6.56
N ASP A 263 27.67 -10.60 -5.92
CA ASP A 263 29.11 -10.68 -5.71
C ASP A 263 29.79 -11.66 -6.70
N ASP A 264 29.01 -12.29 -7.61
CA ASP A 264 29.51 -13.22 -8.64
C ASP A 264 29.44 -12.60 -10.05
N GLN A 265 30.60 -12.28 -10.61
CA GLN A 265 30.69 -11.70 -11.96
C GLN A 265 30.22 -12.67 -13.04
N ALA A 266 30.47 -13.99 -12.91
CA ALA A 266 30.07 -14.96 -13.92
C ALA A 266 28.53 -15.11 -13.96
N LEU A 267 27.87 -15.10 -12.81
CA LEU A 267 26.41 -15.06 -12.70
C LEU A 267 25.86 -13.82 -13.42
N ALA A 268 26.40 -12.64 -13.10
CA ALA A 268 25.96 -11.38 -13.69
C ALA A 268 26.07 -11.38 -15.24
N GLU A 269 27.21 -11.82 -15.77
CA GLU A 269 27.45 -11.93 -17.21
C GLU A 269 26.48 -12.91 -17.87
N LYS A 270 26.20 -14.05 -17.23
CA LYS A 270 25.27 -15.05 -17.75
C LYS A 270 23.83 -14.56 -17.75
N VAL A 271 23.39 -13.86 -16.70
CA VAL A 271 22.06 -13.24 -16.64
C VAL A 271 21.90 -12.20 -17.76
N MET A 272 22.90 -11.33 -17.95
CA MET A 272 22.88 -10.33 -19.04
C MET A 272 22.84 -10.96 -20.43
N GLU A 273 23.42 -12.13 -20.62
CA GLU A 273 23.34 -12.90 -21.88
C GLU A 273 21.93 -13.47 -22.12
N LEU A 274 21.26 -13.96 -21.06
CA LEU A 274 19.96 -14.64 -21.15
C LEU A 274 18.78 -13.67 -21.35
N VAL A 275 18.78 -12.55 -20.65
CA VAL A 275 17.63 -11.61 -20.60
C VAL A 275 17.14 -11.17 -21.98
N PRO A 276 17.96 -10.79 -22.97
CA PRO A 276 17.46 -10.37 -24.28
C PRO A 276 16.65 -11.45 -25.01
N GLY A 277 17.08 -12.72 -24.95
CA GLY A 277 16.34 -13.83 -25.55
C GLY A 277 15.00 -14.08 -24.88
N LEU A 278 14.95 -14.01 -23.54
CA LEU A 278 13.72 -14.17 -22.78
C LEU A 278 12.71 -13.03 -23.04
N ILE A 279 13.18 -11.82 -23.29
CA ILE A 279 12.34 -10.70 -23.67
C ILE A 279 11.72 -10.93 -25.07
N GLU A 280 12.48 -11.43 -26.04
CA GLU A 280 11.99 -11.71 -27.39
C GLU A 280 10.87 -12.78 -27.43
N ASP A 281 10.88 -13.71 -26.48
CA ASP A 281 9.86 -14.76 -26.37
C ASP A 281 8.51 -14.27 -25.77
N LEU A 282 8.45 -13.02 -25.28
CA LEU A 282 7.23 -12.45 -24.72
C LEU A 282 6.22 -12.02 -25.81
N PRO A 283 4.91 -12.00 -25.49
CA PRO A 283 3.91 -11.36 -26.36
C PRO A 283 4.23 -9.89 -26.65
N ASP A 284 3.82 -9.36 -27.82
CA ASP A 284 4.24 -8.07 -28.35
C ASP A 284 4.23 -6.92 -27.33
N THR A 285 3.13 -6.69 -26.63
CA THR A 285 3.03 -5.58 -25.66
C THR A 285 3.94 -5.78 -24.45
N ASN A 286 4.06 -7.02 -23.94
CA ASN A 286 4.91 -7.35 -22.81
C ASN A 286 6.38 -7.20 -23.22
N ARG A 287 6.72 -7.67 -24.42
CA ARG A 287 8.06 -7.54 -25.02
C ARG A 287 8.49 -6.08 -25.15
N GLU A 288 7.62 -5.20 -25.68
CA GLU A 288 7.92 -3.78 -25.80
C GLU A 288 8.20 -3.12 -24.45
N ASN A 289 7.38 -3.44 -23.44
CA ASN A 289 7.58 -2.93 -22.08
C ASN A 289 8.90 -3.44 -21.48
N ALA A 290 9.12 -4.76 -21.48
CA ALA A 290 10.30 -5.38 -20.90
C ALA A 290 11.59 -4.92 -21.60
N PHE A 291 11.56 -4.78 -22.92
CA PHE A 291 12.68 -4.26 -23.68
C PHE A 291 13.05 -2.83 -23.28
N ALA A 292 12.04 -1.93 -23.17
CA ALA A 292 12.27 -0.55 -22.76
C ALA A 292 12.76 -0.47 -21.31
N ALA A 293 12.16 -1.22 -20.39
CA ALA A 293 12.56 -1.28 -18.98
C ALA A 293 14.01 -1.78 -18.85
N TRP A 294 14.35 -2.88 -19.52
CA TRP A 294 15.72 -3.43 -19.49
C TRP A 294 16.75 -2.50 -20.09
N ARG A 295 16.42 -1.85 -21.23
CA ARG A 295 17.34 -0.92 -21.90
C ARG A 295 17.60 0.33 -21.07
N ASP A 296 16.54 0.95 -20.53
CA ASP A 296 16.57 2.31 -20.02
C ASP A 296 16.67 2.41 -18.49
N TYR A 297 16.19 1.39 -17.73
CA TYR A 297 16.06 1.46 -16.28
C TYR A 297 16.72 0.31 -15.52
N ALA A 298 17.19 -0.75 -16.21
CA ALA A 298 17.81 -1.87 -15.54
C ALA A 298 19.28 -1.60 -15.18
N GLU A 299 19.67 -2.08 -14.01
CA GLU A 299 21.06 -2.05 -13.54
C GLU A 299 21.53 -3.45 -13.12
N VAL A 300 22.82 -3.73 -13.37
CA VAL A 300 23.51 -4.91 -12.88
C VAL A 300 24.75 -4.44 -12.12
N ILE A 301 24.78 -4.72 -10.84
CA ILE A 301 25.72 -4.19 -9.87
C ILE A 301 26.54 -5.35 -9.29
N LEU A 302 27.86 -5.22 -9.37
CA LEU A 302 28.79 -6.14 -8.76
C LEU A 302 29.33 -5.51 -7.46
N CYS A 303 29.19 -6.25 -6.36
CA CYS A 303 29.69 -5.93 -5.03
C CYS A 303 30.87 -6.83 -4.67
N ASP A 304 31.64 -6.45 -3.66
CA ASP A 304 32.81 -7.23 -3.20
C ASP A 304 32.40 -8.38 -2.25
N ASN A 305 31.23 -8.27 -1.57
CA ASN A 305 30.74 -9.23 -0.58
C ASN A 305 29.23 -9.02 -0.30
N ARG A 306 28.63 -9.97 0.47
CA ARG A 306 27.21 -9.94 0.82
C ARG A 306 26.80 -8.75 1.67
N GLU A 307 27.68 -8.22 2.53
CA GLU A 307 27.43 -7.06 3.36
C GLU A 307 27.26 -5.80 2.50
N GLU A 308 28.10 -5.66 1.46
CA GLU A 308 27.96 -4.58 0.47
C GLU A 308 26.72 -4.75 -0.41
N MET A 309 26.36 -5.99 -0.76
CA MET A 309 25.10 -6.30 -1.46
C MET A 309 23.89 -5.88 -0.62
N ALA A 310 23.85 -6.22 0.67
CA ALA A 310 22.76 -5.87 1.58
C ALA A 310 22.62 -4.34 1.73
N GLN A 311 23.74 -3.64 1.93
CA GLN A 311 23.74 -2.17 2.01
C GLN A 311 23.27 -1.54 0.69
N THR A 312 23.72 -2.06 -0.44
CA THR A 312 23.29 -1.59 -1.76
C THR A 312 21.77 -1.79 -1.94
N SER A 313 21.24 -2.93 -1.53
CA SER A 313 19.80 -3.19 -1.56
C SER A 313 19.01 -2.20 -0.68
N ASP A 314 19.46 -1.98 0.54
CA ASP A 314 18.81 -1.05 1.47
C ASP A 314 18.87 0.42 0.95
N ASP A 315 19.95 0.82 0.27
CA ASP A 315 20.06 2.13 -0.38
C ASP A 315 19.05 2.31 -1.53
N TYR A 316 18.72 1.24 -2.25
CA TYR A 316 17.69 1.23 -3.29
C TYR A 316 16.27 1.18 -2.71
N ALA A 317 16.11 0.55 -1.54
CA ALA A 317 14.83 0.37 -0.86
C ALA A 317 13.70 -0.09 -1.81
N PRO A 318 13.86 -1.27 -2.46
CA PRO A 318 12.97 -1.71 -3.53
C PRO A 318 11.57 -2.04 -3.03
N GLU A 319 10.60 -1.91 -3.93
CA GLU A 319 9.24 -2.43 -3.73
C GLU A 319 9.26 -3.95 -3.51
N HIS A 320 9.91 -4.65 -4.42
CA HIS A 320 10.07 -6.10 -4.38
C HIS A 320 11.55 -6.46 -4.25
N LEU A 321 11.88 -7.24 -3.24
CA LEU A 321 13.23 -7.75 -3.03
C LEU A 321 13.24 -9.27 -3.06
N THR A 322 13.97 -9.86 -4.00
CA THR A 322 14.18 -11.30 -4.06
C THR A 322 15.61 -11.62 -3.68
N VAL A 323 15.82 -12.65 -2.88
CA VAL A 323 17.13 -13.18 -2.50
C VAL A 323 17.26 -14.60 -3.02
N GLN A 324 18.16 -14.80 -3.96
CA GLN A 324 18.55 -16.11 -4.49
C GLN A 324 20.02 -16.36 -4.14
N ALA A 325 20.28 -16.68 -2.88
CA ALA A 325 21.60 -16.79 -2.32
C ALA A 325 21.64 -17.84 -1.21
N ALA A 326 22.84 -18.28 -0.83
CA ALA A 326 23.01 -19.10 0.35
C ALA A 326 22.66 -18.34 1.64
N ASP A 327 22.39 -19.09 2.72
CA ASP A 327 22.17 -18.55 4.08
C ASP A 327 21.00 -17.53 4.14
N LEU A 328 19.80 -17.95 3.72
CA LEU A 328 18.61 -17.10 3.65
C LEU A 328 18.24 -16.44 5.00
N ASP A 329 18.55 -17.09 6.13
CA ASP A 329 18.28 -16.53 7.46
C ASP A 329 19.15 -15.29 7.73
N TRP A 330 20.41 -15.30 7.27
CA TRP A 330 21.29 -14.13 7.37
C TRP A 330 20.69 -12.92 6.62
N TRP A 331 20.19 -13.16 5.40
CA TRP A 331 19.55 -12.08 4.61
C TRP A 331 18.30 -11.54 5.29
N LEU A 332 17.46 -12.43 5.84
CA LEU A 332 16.27 -12.02 6.58
C LEU A 332 16.60 -11.12 7.78
N GLU A 333 17.71 -11.37 8.47
CA GLU A 333 18.14 -10.61 9.64
C GLU A 333 18.84 -9.29 9.29
N ASN A 334 19.48 -9.19 8.12
CA ASN A 334 20.34 -8.06 7.77
C ASN A 334 19.77 -7.11 6.71
N LEU A 335 18.63 -7.40 6.12
CA LEU A 335 17.91 -6.50 5.19
C LEU A 335 16.82 -5.74 5.93
N SER A 336 16.70 -4.44 5.67
CA SER A 336 15.78 -3.56 6.40
C SER A 336 14.87 -2.70 5.53
N CYS A 337 15.24 -2.44 4.29
CA CYS A 337 14.52 -1.52 3.41
C CYS A 337 13.93 -2.24 2.18
N TYR A 338 12.72 -2.78 2.32
CA TYR A 338 11.99 -3.44 1.23
C TYR A 338 10.48 -3.36 1.45
N GLY A 339 9.71 -3.39 0.37
CA GLY A 339 8.24 -3.50 0.46
C GLY A 339 7.80 -4.92 0.78
N SER A 340 8.32 -5.92 0.05
CA SER A 340 8.15 -7.35 0.31
C SER A 340 9.42 -8.11 -0.05
N LEU A 341 9.79 -9.10 0.79
CA LEU A 341 11.01 -9.92 0.65
C LEU A 341 10.62 -11.36 0.28
N PHE A 342 11.28 -11.90 -0.76
CA PHE A 342 11.14 -13.26 -1.26
C PHE A 342 12.47 -13.99 -1.09
N LEU A 343 12.47 -15.09 -0.33
CA LEU A 343 13.68 -15.80 0.08
C LEU A 343 13.77 -17.18 -0.58
N GLY A 344 14.80 -17.39 -1.39
CA GLY A 344 15.09 -18.64 -2.09
C GLY A 344 14.46 -18.71 -3.49
N GLU A 345 14.91 -19.68 -4.27
CA GLU A 345 14.46 -19.94 -5.64
C GLU A 345 13.05 -20.52 -5.71
N GLU A 346 12.55 -21.09 -4.60
CA GLU A 346 11.21 -21.71 -4.49
C GLU A 346 10.09 -20.68 -4.39
N THR A 347 10.42 -19.39 -4.29
CA THR A 347 9.44 -18.29 -4.31
C THR A 347 9.86 -17.20 -5.28
N THR A 348 8.90 -16.40 -5.72
CA THR A 348 9.12 -15.28 -6.63
C THR A 348 8.09 -14.18 -6.40
N VAL A 349 8.38 -12.98 -6.86
CA VAL A 349 7.45 -11.83 -6.82
C VAL A 349 6.09 -12.20 -7.40
N ALA A 350 6.05 -12.94 -8.52
CA ALA A 350 4.80 -13.34 -9.16
C ALA A 350 3.90 -14.19 -8.25
N PHE A 351 4.44 -14.99 -7.33
CA PHE A 351 3.65 -15.73 -6.35
C PHE A 351 3.04 -14.79 -5.31
N GLY A 352 3.81 -13.82 -4.80
CA GLY A 352 3.35 -12.77 -3.91
C GLY A 352 2.27 -11.90 -4.54
N ASP A 353 2.45 -11.55 -5.79
CA ASP A 353 1.50 -10.75 -6.56
C ASP A 353 0.14 -11.43 -6.75
N LYS A 354 0.08 -12.74 -6.71
CA LYS A 354 -1.15 -13.48 -7.08
C LYS A 354 -1.75 -14.26 -5.92
N ALA A 355 -0.99 -15.15 -5.27
CA ALA A 355 -1.62 -16.21 -4.49
C ALA A 355 -0.92 -16.62 -3.19
N SER A 356 0.30 -16.18 -2.89
CA SER A 356 1.05 -16.66 -1.72
C SER A 356 0.51 -16.16 -0.37
N GLY A 357 -0.19 -15.02 -0.35
CA GLY A 357 -0.86 -14.51 0.84
C GLY A 357 -0.35 -13.18 1.37
N THR A 358 0.91 -12.82 1.11
CA THR A 358 1.43 -11.48 1.37
C THR A 358 0.80 -10.44 0.45
N ASN A 359 0.72 -9.18 0.88
CA ASN A 359 0.06 -8.15 0.08
C ASN A 359 0.99 -7.58 -0.97
N HIS A 360 0.50 -7.43 -2.19
CA HIS A 360 1.24 -6.87 -3.31
C HIS A 360 1.10 -5.35 -3.50
N VAL A 361 0.28 -4.69 -2.69
CA VAL A 361 0.19 -3.23 -2.70
C VAL A 361 1.33 -2.70 -1.84
N LEU A 362 2.43 -2.33 -2.47
CA LEU A 362 3.72 -2.10 -1.85
C LEU A 362 4.24 -0.68 -2.11
N PRO A 363 5.13 -0.15 -1.26
CA PRO A 363 5.75 1.15 -1.46
C PRO A 363 6.79 1.08 -2.58
N THR A 364 6.73 2.02 -3.52
CA THR A 364 7.66 2.13 -4.65
C THR A 364 8.59 3.33 -4.49
N SER A 365 9.56 3.46 -5.39
CA SER A 365 10.42 4.65 -5.50
C SER A 365 11.15 5.00 -4.21
N GLY A 366 11.65 4.00 -3.50
CA GLY A 366 12.39 4.15 -2.25
C GLY A 366 11.52 4.41 -1.02
N ALA A 367 10.20 4.38 -1.12
CA ALA A 367 9.33 4.60 0.04
C ALA A 367 9.42 3.46 1.07
N ALA A 368 9.99 2.31 0.70
CA ALA A 368 10.29 1.21 1.62
C ALA A 368 11.27 1.60 2.76
N ASN A 369 11.94 2.73 2.65
CA ASN A 369 12.73 3.31 3.74
C ASN A 369 11.91 3.71 4.98
N TYR A 370 10.60 3.93 4.86
CA TYR A 370 9.79 4.40 6.00
C TYR A 370 8.42 3.73 6.12
N THR A 371 7.99 2.93 5.14
CA THR A 371 6.69 2.27 5.18
C THR A 371 6.75 0.89 4.52
N GLY A 372 5.99 -0.05 5.06
CA GLY A 372 5.75 -1.34 4.43
C GLY A 372 4.49 -1.35 3.57
N GLY A 373 4.18 -2.50 3.01
CA GLY A 373 3.01 -2.73 2.17
C GLY A 373 1.67 -2.58 2.89
N LEU A 374 0.61 -2.69 2.11
CA LEU A 374 -0.75 -2.71 2.63
C LEU A 374 -0.94 -3.89 3.59
N SER A 375 -1.48 -3.61 4.74
CA SER A 375 -1.73 -4.57 5.80
C SER A 375 -2.99 -4.19 6.58
N VAL A 376 -3.47 -5.05 7.45
CA VAL A 376 -4.60 -4.74 8.34
C VAL A 376 -4.37 -3.49 9.17
N HIS A 377 -3.11 -3.18 9.51
CA HIS A 377 -2.75 -1.99 10.29
C HIS A 377 -3.12 -0.68 9.59
N LYS A 378 -3.05 -0.63 8.26
CA LYS A 378 -3.42 0.56 7.46
C LYS A 378 -4.91 0.89 7.56
N TYR A 379 -5.75 -0.12 7.80
CA TYR A 379 -7.20 0.06 7.99
C TYR A 379 -7.60 0.32 9.45
N MET A 380 -6.64 0.46 10.36
CA MET A 380 -6.90 0.63 11.79
C MET A 380 -6.32 1.94 12.29
N LYS A 381 -7.09 2.63 13.16
CA LYS A 381 -6.61 3.77 13.91
C LYS A 381 -6.11 3.28 15.26
N ILE A 382 -4.90 3.67 15.63
CA ILE A 382 -4.37 3.47 16.96
C ILE A 382 -4.65 4.75 17.75
N VAL A 383 -5.54 4.66 18.73
CA VAL A 383 -5.95 5.79 19.56
C VAL A 383 -5.60 5.54 21.01
N THR A 384 -5.35 6.62 21.76
CA THR A 384 -5.01 6.55 23.19
C THR A 384 -6.16 7.09 24.03
N TRP A 385 -6.23 6.62 25.27
CA TRP A 385 -7.14 7.10 26.29
C TRP A 385 -6.44 7.12 27.64
N GLN A 386 -6.96 7.93 28.57
CA GLN A 386 -6.43 7.97 29.94
C GLN A 386 -7.56 8.18 30.94
N ARG A 387 -7.35 7.63 32.14
CA ARG A 387 -8.25 7.76 33.30
C ARG A 387 -7.45 7.88 34.56
N ALA A 388 -7.76 8.87 35.42
CA ALA A 388 -7.08 9.08 36.68
C ALA A 388 -8.04 8.98 37.89
N THR A 389 -7.54 8.50 39.01
CA THR A 389 -8.15 8.73 40.32
C THR A 389 -7.86 10.17 40.76
N ARG A 390 -8.49 10.63 41.87
CA ARG A 390 -8.18 11.97 42.42
C ARG A 390 -6.72 12.06 42.86
N GLU A 391 -6.26 11.04 43.58
CA GLU A 391 -4.90 10.94 44.11
C GLU A 391 -3.87 10.88 42.97
N GLY A 392 -4.15 10.07 41.96
CA GLY A 392 -3.28 9.97 40.77
C GLY A 392 -3.25 11.25 39.91
N ALA A 393 -4.34 12.03 39.90
CA ALA A 393 -4.38 13.30 39.19
C ALA A 393 -3.57 14.40 39.88
N ARG A 394 -3.31 14.31 41.21
CA ARG A 394 -2.63 15.36 41.97
C ARG A 394 -1.24 15.72 41.43
N PRO A 395 -0.26 14.80 41.40
CA PRO A 395 1.09 15.12 40.96
C PRO A 395 1.11 15.60 39.47
N ILE A 396 0.19 15.07 38.65
CA ILE A 396 0.05 15.46 37.24
C ILE A 396 -0.45 16.89 37.15
N ALA A 397 -1.48 17.24 37.92
CA ALA A 397 -2.04 18.59 37.90
C ALA A 397 -1.00 19.65 38.37
N GLU A 398 -0.25 19.35 39.45
CA GLU A 398 0.82 20.21 39.90
C GLU A 398 1.89 20.46 38.83
N ALA A 399 2.39 19.39 38.22
CA ALA A 399 3.37 19.48 37.13
C ALA A 399 2.80 20.22 35.92
N THR A 400 1.55 19.89 35.51
CA THR A 400 0.89 20.55 34.39
C THR A 400 0.74 22.04 34.60
N ALA A 401 0.34 22.48 35.78
CA ALA A 401 0.20 23.91 36.07
C ALA A 401 1.52 24.67 35.94
N ARG A 402 2.62 24.12 36.50
CA ARG A 402 3.95 24.74 36.44
C ARG A 402 4.49 24.75 35.00
N ILE A 403 4.45 23.62 34.30
CA ILE A 403 4.92 23.52 32.90
C ILE A 403 4.14 24.47 32.02
N SER A 404 2.79 24.46 32.10
CA SER A 404 1.96 25.32 31.26
C SER A 404 2.23 26.81 31.48
N ARG A 405 2.51 27.23 32.72
CA ARG A 405 2.90 28.62 33.00
C ARG A 405 4.26 28.96 32.45
N LEU A 406 5.22 28.04 32.54
CA LEU A 406 6.55 28.24 31.91
C LEU A 406 6.44 28.40 30.39
N GLU A 407 5.51 27.68 29.77
CA GLU A 407 5.20 27.79 28.32
C GLU A 407 4.33 29.02 27.98
N GLY A 408 3.84 29.78 28.98
CA GLY A 408 2.91 30.89 28.75
C GLY A 408 1.46 30.49 28.49
N MET A 409 1.12 29.21 28.76
CA MET A 409 -0.21 28.65 28.49
C MET A 409 -1.10 28.69 29.74
N GLU A 410 -1.48 29.89 30.22
CA GLU A 410 -2.23 30.08 31.47
C GLU A 410 -3.59 29.37 31.47
N GLY A 411 -4.28 29.28 30.31
CA GLY A 411 -5.53 28.53 30.22
C GLY A 411 -5.37 27.06 30.55
N HIS A 412 -4.27 26.43 30.10
CA HIS A 412 -3.93 25.04 30.45
C HIS A 412 -3.60 24.92 31.95
N ALA A 413 -2.81 25.83 32.51
CA ALA A 413 -2.50 25.86 33.93
C ALA A 413 -3.76 25.89 34.81
N ARG A 414 -4.71 26.75 34.46
CA ARG A 414 -6.00 26.87 35.19
C ARG A 414 -6.85 25.60 35.17
N THR A 415 -6.72 24.76 34.16
CA THR A 415 -7.42 23.45 34.15
C THR A 415 -6.92 22.53 35.27
N ALA A 416 -5.63 22.63 35.64
CA ALA A 416 -5.03 21.93 36.76
C ALA A 416 -5.41 22.61 38.11
N ASP A 417 -5.29 23.94 38.21
CA ASP A 417 -5.63 24.70 39.41
C ASP A 417 -7.05 24.37 39.92
N VAL A 418 -8.03 24.43 39.01
CA VAL A 418 -9.44 24.18 39.38
C VAL A 418 -9.65 22.76 39.90
N ARG A 419 -8.93 21.78 39.34
CA ARG A 419 -9.00 20.38 39.79
C ARG A 419 -8.36 20.20 41.15
N LEU A 420 -7.20 20.79 41.39
CA LEU A 420 -6.52 20.78 42.68
C LEU A 420 -7.41 21.46 43.76
N ALA A 421 -7.93 22.64 43.50
CA ALA A 421 -8.83 23.33 44.42
C ALA A 421 -10.09 22.53 44.71
N LYS A 422 -10.68 21.86 43.71
CA LYS A 422 -11.89 21.04 43.87
C LYS A 422 -11.66 19.77 44.67
N PHE A 423 -10.57 19.06 44.40
CA PHE A 423 -10.33 17.75 44.93
C PHE A 423 -9.53 17.76 46.27
N PHE A 424 -8.76 18.85 46.47
CA PHE A 424 -7.91 19.03 47.66
C PHE A 424 -8.11 20.44 48.27
N PRO A 425 -9.35 20.80 48.68
CA PRO A 425 -9.69 22.15 49.09
C PRO A 425 -8.96 22.68 50.33
N ASN A 426 -8.39 21.80 51.13
CA ASN A 426 -7.67 22.17 52.35
C ASN A 426 -6.15 22.20 52.18
N GLU A 427 -5.66 22.00 50.93
CA GLU A 427 -4.23 21.98 50.63
C GLU A 427 -3.81 23.24 49.84
N LYS A 428 -2.57 23.63 50.00
CA LYS A 428 -1.95 24.72 49.22
C LYS A 428 -0.88 24.15 48.30
N PHE A 429 -0.89 24.60 47.07
CA PHE A 429 0.03 24.12 46.05
C PHE A 429 0.85 25.31 45.55
N ASP A 430 2.17 25.13 45.37
CA ASP A 430 2.99 26.04 44.62
C ASP A 430 2.91 25.68 43.14
N LEU A 431 2.18 26.49 42.38
CA LEU A 431 1.87 26.25 40.97
C LEU A 431 2.51 27.30 40.07
N THR A 432 3.49 28.07 40.59
CA THR A 432 4.22 29.09 39.81
C THR A 432 5.26 28.44 38.89
N ALA A 433 5.64 29.16 37.82
CA ALA A 433 6.67 28.70 36.89
C ALA A 433 8.09 28.62 37.49
N ASN A 434 8.29 29.25 38.67
CA ASN A 434 9.58 29.38 39.33
C ASN A 434 9.65 28.59 40.67
N GLY A 435 8.66 27.73 40.89
CA GLY A 435 8.57 26.92 42.14
C GLY A 435 9.42 25.65 42.11
#